data_7c96342f4920e6883a7bff77bcf99c78
#
_entry.id   7c96342f4920e6883a7bff77bcf99c78
#
_cell.length_a   1.000
_cell.length_b   1.000
_cell.length_c   1.000
_cell.angle_alpha   90.00
_cell.angle_beta   90.00
_cell.angle_gamma   90.00
#
_symmetry.space_group_name_H-M   'P 1'
#
loop_
_entity.id
_entity.type
_entity.pdbx_description
1 polymer ?
#
loop_
_entity_poly.entity_id
_entity_poly.type
_entity_poly.pdbx_seq_one_letter_code
_entity_poly.pdbx_strand_id
1 'polypeptide(L)'
;MALSGRHLLGLHSVPKEDIQLILDTATTFREVLERPIKKVPTLQGKTIVNLFFENSTRTRISFELAEKRLSADSVNFSVSGSSVSKGETFKDTMKNIEAMKVDMVVVRHSAAGTPLFLTKICDANIINAGDGIHEHPTQALLDMYSIKEKLGKLDGVKVCIVGDVAHSRVALSNIYGLKTMGAEVSVCGPSTMIPKFIEELGVKVIYNIDEAIQENEVLNILRIQLERKAREYFPSIREYSKYFGITSERLEKNGKDVLILHPGPINRGVEISSEVADGMQQIILKQVTNGVAVRMAVLYLLGTLN
;
A
#
# COMPACT_ATOMS: atom_id res chain seq x y z
N MET A 1 11.60 20.23 7.25
CA MET A 1 10.62 19.62 8.19
C MET A 1 10.97 18.16 8.33
N ALA A 2 10.81 17.57 9.52
CA ALA A 2 11.09 16.17 9.80
C ALA A 2 9.78 15.48 10.20
N LEU A 3 9.69 14.16 10.03
CA LEU A 3 8.57 13.37 10.52
C LEU A 3 8.56 13.35 12.05
N SER A 4 7.37 13.24 12.65
CA SER A 4 7.19 13.16 14.09
C SER A 4 7.69 11.84 14.69
N GLY A 5 7.79 10.77 13.89
CA GLY A 5 8.23 9.46 14.30
C GLY A 5 9.39 8.92 13.48
N ARG A 6 10.25 8.11 14.13
CA ARG A 6 11.41 7.46 13.48
C ARG A 6 11.07 6.17 12.73
N HIS A 7 9.84 5.70 12.78
CA HIS A 7 9.36 4.48 12.14
C HIS A 7 8.09 4.76 11.34
N LEU A 8 7.84 3.98 10.30
CA LEU A 8 6.55 3.94 9.59
C LEU A 8 5.92 2.57 9.76
N LEU A 9 5.13 2.39 10.82
CA LEU A 9 4.52 1.10 11.18
C LEU A 9 3.13 0.90 10.59
N GLY A 10 2.39 1.98 10.39
CA GLY A 10 1.04 2.03 9.85
C GLY A 10 0.63 3.48 9.60
N LEU A 11 -0.64 3.74 9.29
CA LEU A 11 -1.20 5.08 9.14
C LEU A 11 -2.22 5.44 10.21
N HIS A 12 -2.60 4.48 11.07
CA HIS A 12 -3.60 4.69 12.12
C HIS A 12 -3.31 5.88 13.04
N SER A 13 -2.04 6.15 13.35
CA SER A 13 -1.64 7.21 14.28
C SER A 13 -0.68 8.22 13.67
N VAL A 14 -0.58 8.27 12.33
CA VAL A 14 0.29 9.21 11.65
C VAL A 14 -0.43 10.56 11.50
N PRO A 15 0.15 11.67 11.98
CA PRO A 15 -0.44 13.00 11.83
C PRO A 15 -0.66 13.39 10.36
N LYS A 16 -1.65 14.25 10.12
CA LYS A 16 -1.95 14.80 8.78
C LYS A 16 -0.74 15.48 8.17
N GLU A 17 0.01 16.21 8.98
CA GLU A 17 1.20 16.94 8.59
C GLU A 17 2.31 16.02 8.08
N ASP A 18 2.50 14.87 8.72
CA ASP A 18 3.48 13.87 8.29
C ASP A 18 3.09 13.20 6.97
N ILE A 19 1.81 12.85 6.83
CA ILE A 19 1.29 12.31 5.56
C ILE A 19 1.48 13.36 4.45
N GLN A 20 1.11 14.61 4.70
CA GLN A 20 1.26 15.70 3.75
C GLN A 20 2.74 15.89 3.36
N LEU A 21 3.66 15.88 4.34
CA LEU A 21 5.10 16.00 4.10
C LEU A 21 5.63 14.88 3.21
N ILE A 22 5.18 13.62 3.46
CA ILE A 22 5.56 12.47 2.62
C ILE A 22 5.05 12.67 1.19
N LEU A 23 3.79 13.07 1.01
CA LEU A 23 3.20 13.28 -0.32
C LEU A 23 3.89 14.41 -1.09
N ASP A 24 4.22 15.52 -0.43
CA ASP A 24 4.91 16.66 -1.06
C ASP A 24 6.36 16.30 -1.41
N THR A 25 7.05 15.58 -0.53
CA THR A 25 8.38 15.04 -0.81
C THR A 25 8.36 14.04 -1.97
N ALA A 26 7.30 13.21 -2.07
CA ALA A 26 7.12 12.29 -3.17
C ALA A 26 6.96 13.01 -4.52
N THR A 27 6.36 14.20 -4.54
CA THR A 27 6.26 15.04 -5.75
C THR A 27 7.65 15.41 -6.28
N THR A 28 8.56 15.83 -5.40
CA THR A 28 9.95 16.13 -5.78
C THR A 28 10.66 14.88 -6.33
N PHE A 29 10.48 13.72 -5.69
CA PHE A 29 11.09 12.48 -6.20
C PHE A 29 10.41 11.97 -7.47
N ARG A 30 9.14 12.25 -7.68
CA ARG A 30 8.44 11.93 -8.94
C ARG A 30 9.11 12.63 -10.12
N GLU A 31 9.51 13.90 -9.95
CA GLU A 31 10.29 14.63 -10.95
C GLU A 31 11.68 14.02 -11.20
N VAL A 32 12.35 13.53 -10.15
CA VAL A 32 13.64 12.84 -10.28
C VAL A 32 13.51 11.60 -11.18
N LEU A 33 12.36 10.90 -11.13
CA LEU A 33 12.13 9.71 -11.94
C LEU A 33 12.01 9.99 -13.44
N GLU A 34 11.73 11.23 -13.83
CA GLU A 34 11.66 11.66 -15.24
C GLU A 34 13.02 12.14 -15.79
N ARG A 35 14.03 12.33 -14.92
CA ARG A 35 15.36 12.79 -15.34
C ARG A 35 16.12 11.70 -16.11
N PRO A 36 17.04 12.05 -17.01
CA PRO A 36 17.95 11.08 -17.62
C PRO A 36 18.73 10.28 -16.54
N ILE A 37 19.26 10.98 -15.53
CA ILE A 37 19.91 10.36 -14.36
C ILE A 37 18.91 10.35 -13.22
N LYS A 38 18.33 9.18 -12.94
CA LYS A 38 17.29 8.96 -11.92
C LYS A 38 17.89 8.63 -10.55
N LYS A 39 19.03 9.23 -10.19
CA LYS A 39 19.76 8.94 -8.96
C LYS A 39 20.17 10.25 -8.26
N VAL A 40 20.03 10.26 -6.94
CA VAL A 40 20.40 11.36 -6.05
C VAL A 40 21.18 10.82 -4.85
N PRO A 41 22.23 11.52 -4.33
CA PRO A 41 23.12 10.98 -3.29
C PRO A 41 22.60 11.24 -1.86
N THR A 42 21.29 11.28 -1.66
CA THR A 42 20.66 11.71 -0.40
C THR A 42 20.80 10.71 0.75
N LEU A 43 20.98 9.42 0.45
CA LEU A 43 21.21 8.37 1.45
C LEU A 43 22.53 7.62 1.20
N GLN A 44 23.51 8.29 0.61
CA GLN A 44 24.84 7.70 0.42
C GLN A 44 25.48 7.31 1.76
N GLY A 45 25.98 6.08 1.87
CA GLY A 45 26.53 5.52 3.09
C GLY A 45 25.53 4.97 4.11
N LYS A 46 24.21 5.05 3.81
CA LYS A 46 23.16 4.40 4.59
C LYS A 46 22.90 3.00 4.08
N THR A 47 22.82 2.03 5.00
CA THR A 47 22.53 0.62 4.69
C THR A 47 21.08 0.31 5.03
N ILE A 48 20.33 -0.21 4.04
CA ILE A 48 18.91 -0.57 4.16
C ILE A 48 18.77 -2.07 3.91
N VAL A 49 18.10 -2.77 4.82
CA VAL A 49 17.85 -4.21 4.70
C VAL A 49 16.38 -4.48 4.41
N ASN A 50 16.12 -5.21 3.33
CA ASN A 50 14.80 -5.66 2.93
C ASN A 50 14.53 -7.07 3.51
N LEU A 51 13.71 -7.16 4.57
CA LEU A 51 13.31 -8.39 5.25
C LEU A 51 11.93 -8.86 4.76
N PHE A 52 11.90 -9.63 3.69
CA PHE A 52 10.64 -10.12 3.12
C PHE A 52 10.42 -11.60 3.47
N PHE A 53 9.56 -11.86 4.46
CA PHE A 53 9.13 -13.21 4.87
C PHE A 53 7.90 -13.71 4.11
N GLU A 54 7.25 -12.86 3.33
CA GLU A 54 6.20 -13.19 2.36
C GLU A 54 6.64 -12.84 0.94
N ASN A 55 6.19 -13.63 -0.03
CA ASN A 55 6.45 -13.35 -1.43
C ASN A 55 5.83 -12.02 -1.87
N SER A 56 6.63 -11.13 -2.38
CA SER A 56 6.20 -9.84 -2.93
C SER A 56 7.21 -9.29 -3.92
N THR A 57 7.04 -9.63 -5.18
CA THR A 57 7.95 -9.18 -6.24
C THR A 57 7.90 -7.65 -6.41
N ARG A 58 6.70 -7.08 -6.59
CA ARG A 58 6.55 -5.64 -6.83
C ARG A 58 7.03 -4.77 -5.68
N THR A 59 6.58 -5.06 -4.45
CA THR A 59 6.95 -4.24 -3.29
C THR A 59 8.45 -4.28 -3.04
N ARG A 60 9.08 -5.46 -3.11
CA ARG A 60 10.53 -5.62 -2.93
C ARG A 60 11.30 -4.84 -4.01
N ILE A 61 10.98 -5.07 -5.29
CA ILE A 61 11.65 -4.36 -6.40
C ILE A 61 11.47 -2.85 -6.27
N SER A 62 10.29 -2.38 -5.88
CA SER A 62 10.02 -0.95 -5.73
C SER A 62 10.82 -0.31 -4.60
N PHE A 63 11.00 -0.99 -3.45
CA PHE A 63 11.89 -0.52 -2.38
C PHE A 63 13.34 -0.55 -2.84
N GLU A 64 13.81 -1.65 -3.39
CA GLU A 64 15.19 -1.77 -3.90
C GLU A 64 15.52 -0.69 -4.93
N LEU A 65 14.60 -0.37 -5.85
CA LEU A 65 14.77 0.73 -6.80
C LEU A 65 14.81 2.10 -6.08
N ALA A 66 13.95 2.32 -5.10
CA ALA A 66 13.94 3.56 -4.33
C ALA A 66 15.26 3.77 -3.58
N GLU A 67 15.75 2.74 -2.91
CA GLU A 67 17.04 2.71 -2.20
C GLU A 67 18.21 3.04 -3.13
N LYS A 68 18.33 2.31 -4.25
CA LYS A 68 19.38 2.53 -5.24
C LYS A 68 19.34 3.94 -5.86
N ARG A 69 18.14 4.50 -6.05
CA ARG A 69 17.98 5.88 -6.56
C ARG A 69 18.35 6.94 -5.55
N LEU A 70 18.26 6.64 -4.26
CA LEU A 70 18.73 7.50 -3.18
C LEU A 70 20.22 7.29 -2.84
N SER A 71 20.92 6.40 -3.58
CA SER A 71 22.32 6.00 -3.35
C SER A 71 22.57 5.28 -2.03
N ALA A 72 21.55 4.63 -1.46
CA ALA A 72 21.71 3.76 -0.31
C ALA A 72 22.27 2.39 -0.72
N ASP A 73 22.94 1.72 0.23
CA ASP A 73 23.37 0.34 0.12
C ASP A 73 22.18 -0.58 0.45
N SER A 74 21.69 -1.29 -0.56
CA SER A 74 20.49 -2.14 -0.47
C SER A 74 20.89 -3.60 -0.29
N VAL A 75 20.42 -4.21 0.79
CA VAL A 75 20.63 -5.63 1.11
C VAL A 75 19.30 -6.36 1.14
N ASN A 76 19.16 -7.40 0.30
CA ASN A 76 17.95 -8.21 0.26
C ASN A 76 18.16 -9.51 1.04
N PHE A 77 17.34 -9.72 2.06
CA PHE A 77 17.28 -10.97 2.81
C PHE A 77 16.25 -11.92 2.16
N SER A 78 16.65 -13.17 1.94
CA SER A 78 15.76 -14.23 1.45
C SER A 78 15.62 -15.32 2.52
N VAL A 79 14.37 -15.65 2.86
CA VAL A 79 14.06 -16.73 3.81
C VAL A 79 14.51 -18.10 3.27
N SER A 80 14.30 -18.33 1.97
CA SER A 80 14.78 -19.55 1.31
C SER A 80 16.31 -19.52 1.23
N GLY A 81 16.96 -20.39 2.01
CA GLY A 81 18.42 -20.48 2.11
C GLY A 81 19.06 -19.71 3.27
N SER A 82 18.26 -19.09 4.14
CA SER A 82 18.75 -18.41 5.35
C SER A 82 18.83 -19.34 6.56
N SER A 83 19.48 -18.87 7.64
CA SER A 83 19.55 -19.55 8.93
C SER A 83 18.19 -19.79 9.60
N VAL A 84 17.14 -19.05 9.20
CA VAL A 84 15.76 -19.29 9.63
C VAL A 84 15.29 -20.71 9.25
N SER A 85 15.72 -21.24 8.09
CA SER A 85 15.44 -22.63 7.69
C SER A 85 16.16 -23.65 8.56
N LYS A 86 17.15 -23.24 9.37
CA LYS A 86 17.92 -24.07 10.32
C LYS A 86 17.42 -23.94 11.76
N GLY A 87 16.26 -23.23 11.98
CA GLY A 87 15.67 -23.06 13.31
C GLY A 87 16.09 -21.79 14.06
N GLU A 88 16.80 -20.85 13.42
CA GLU A 88 17.10 -19.56 14.03
C GLU A 88 15.80 -18.77 14.26
N THR A 89 15.65 -18.15 15.44
CA THR A 89 14.46 -17.35 15.74
C THR A 89 14.49 -16.02 14.98
N PHE A 90 13.31 -15.49 14.68
CA PHE A 90 13.18 -14.17 14.06
C PHE A 90 13.94 -13.07 14.84
N LYS A 91 13.91 -13.15 16.18
CA LYS A 91 14.63 -12.23 17.06
C LYS A 91 16.15 -12.32 16.89
N ASP A 92 16.69 -13.54 16.81
CA ASP A 92 18.14 -13.75 16.67
C ASP A 92 18.60 -13.33 15.26
N THR A 93 17.83 -13.65 14.22
CA THR A 93 18.07 -13.15 12.86
C THR A 93 18.16 -11.61 12.85
N MET A 94 17.21 -10.95 13.51
CA MET A 94 17.21 -9.48 13.55
C MET A 94 18.40 -8.91 14.30
N LYS A 95 18.79 -9.50 15.44
CA LYS A 95 19.98 -9.09 16.20
C LYS A 95 21.27 -9.27 15.42
N ASN A 96 21.39 -10.36 14.67
CA ASN A 96 22.54 -10.58 13.79
C ASN A 96 22.63 -9.51 12.69
N ILE A 97 21.49 -9.14 12.09
CA ILE A 97 21.42 -8.06 11.09
C ILE A 97 21.78 -6.71 11.71
N GLU A 98 21.26 -6.39 12.88
CA GLU A 98 21.56 -5.16 13.60
C GLU A 98 23.06 -5.02 13.94
N ALA A 99 23.70 -6.13 14.32
CA ALA A 99 25.14 -6.16 14.61
C ALA A 99 26.01 -5.75 13.40
N MET A 100 25.46 -5.86 12.16
CA MET A 100 26.09 -5.40 10.93
C MET A 100 25.92 -3.88 10.69
N LYS A 101 25.36 -3.13 11.66
CA LYS A 101 25.21 -1.67 11.63
C LYS A 101 24.32 -1.15 10.51
N VAL A 102 23.14 -1.75 10.37
CA VAL A 102 22.13 -1.31 9.42
C VAL A 102 21.37 -0.08 9.93
N ASP A 103 21.06 0.88 9.05
CA ASP A 103 20.37 2.11 9.41
C ASP A 103 18.84 1.95 9.36
N MET A 104 18.32 1.20 8.37
CA MET A 104 16.88 1.01 8.18
C MET A 104 16.55 -0.44 7.82
N VAL A 105 15.36 -0.86 8.23
CA VAL A 105 14.82 -2.19 7.93
C VAL A 105 13.43 -2.04 7.31
N VAL A 106 13.27 -2.50 6.09
CA VAL A 106 11.99 -2.65 5.41
C VAL A 106 11.48 -4.06 5.65
N VAL A 107 10.41 -4.22 6.40
CA VAL A 107 9.92 -5.55 6.81
C VAL A 107 8.55 -5.86 6.21
N ARG A 108 8.41 -7.07 5.68
CA ARG A 108 7.14 -7.66 5.27
C ARG A 108 6.98 -9.04 5.86
N HIS A 109 5.87 -9.26 6.60
CA HIS A 109 5.65 -10.49 7.36
C HIS A 109 4.18 -10.92 7.35
N SER A 110 3.92 -12.23 7.51
CA SER A 110 2.55 -12.77 7.59
C SER A 110 1.86 -12.52 8.93
N ALA A 111 2.62 -12.28 9.99
CA ALA A 111 2.06 -11.96 11.31
C ALA A 111 1.91 -10.44 11.46
N ALA A 112 0.71 -10.00 11.83
CA ALA A 112 0.42 -8.62 12.22
C ALA A 112 1.23 -8.22 13.45
N GLY A 113 1.66 -6.94 13.52
CA GLY A 113 2.45 -6.40 14.63
C GLY A 113 3.95 -6.71 14.56
N THR A 114 4.43 -7.47 13.58
CA THR A 114 5.86 -7.75 13.41
C THR A 114 6.71 -6.48 13.30
N PRO A 115 6.33 -5.42 12.55
CA PRO A 115 7.10 -4.18 12.52
C PRO A 115 7.19 -3.51 13.90
N LEU A 116 6.10 -3.48 14.66
CA LEU A 116 6.09 -2.96 16.03
C LEU A 116 6.98 -3.78 16.97
N PHE A 117 7.00 -5.11 16.82
CA PHE A 117 7.90 -5.97 17.59
C PHE A 117 9.37 -5.62 17.32
N LEU A 118 9.72 -5.37 16.06
CA LEU A 118 11.10 -5.00 15.69
C LEU A 118 11.57 -3.71 16.34
N THR A 119 10.70 -2.72 16.53
CA THR A 119 11.09 -1.46 17.21
C THR A 119 11.51 -1.65 18.67
N LYS A 120 11.16 -2.81 19.27
CA LYS A 120 11.52 -3.13 20.67
C LYS A 120 12.85 -3.89 20.80
N ILE A 121 13.37 -4.38 19.68
CA ILE A 121 14.54 -5.27 19.70
C ILE A 121 15.70 -4.78 18.82
N CYS A 122 15.50 -3.72 18.03
CA CYS A 122 16.56 -3.12 17.23
C CYS A 122 16.43 -1.59 17.16
N ASP A 123 17.57 -0.91 16.96
CA ASP A 123 17.67 0.55 16.90
C ASP A 123 17.48 1.12 15.49
N ALA A 124 17.49 0.28 14.46
CA ALA A 124 17.26 0.70 13.08
C ALA A 124 15.88 1.30 12.89
N ASN A 125 15.72 2.20 11.91
CA ASN A 125 14.41 2.73 11.54
C ASN A 125 13.59 1.65 10.83
N ILE A 126 12.37 1.37 11.30
CA ILE A 126 11.52 0.29 10.78
C ILE A 126 10.47 0.85 9.83
N ILE A 127 10.34 0.22 8.66
CA ILE A 127 9.34 0.55 7.64
C ILE A 127 8.50 -0.70 7.36
N ASN A 128 7.19 -0.60 7.60
CA ASN A 128 6.23 -1.66 7.30
C ASN A 128 5.95 -1.75 5.80
N ALA A 129 6.35 -2.85 5.16
CA ALA A 129 6.03 -3.19 3.77
C ALA A 129 4.84 -4.17 3.64
N GLY A 130 4.07 -4.30 4.72
CA GLY A 130 2.86 -5.13 4.84
C GLY A 130 2.99 -6.23 5.89
N ASP A 131 2.14 -6.20 6.91
CA ASP A 131 2.11 -7.17 8.00
C ASP A 131 0.73 -7.83 8.16
N GLY A 132 0.65 -9.13 7.92
CA GLY A 132 -0.58 -9.91 8.02
C GLY A 132 -1.74 -9.32 7.22
N ILE A 133 -2.86 -9.09 7.91
CA ILE A 133 -4.04 -8.36 7.41
C ILE A 133 -4.13 -6.96 8.02
N HIS A 134 -3.09 -6.49 8.74
CA HIS A 134 -3.10 -5.27 9.54
C HIS A 134 -2.89 -4.02 8.68
N GLU A 135 -1.65 -3.69 8.27
CA GLU A 135 -1.41 -2.48 7.50
C GLU A 135 -0.35 -2.65 6.39
N HIS A 136 -0.43 -1.79 5.38
CA HIS A 136 0.57 -1.59 4.33
C HIS A 136 0.70 -0.08 4.02
N PRO A 137 1.32 0.70 4.90
CA PRO A 137 1.27 2.17 4.85
C PRO A 137 1.78 2.75 3.53
N THR A 138 2.88 2.21 2.97
CA THR A 138 3.41 2.74 1.70
C THR A 138 2.52 2.44 0.49
N GLN A 139 1.60 1.46 0.58
CA GLN A 139 0.59 1.27 -0.46
C GLN A 139 -0.50 2.33 -0.37
N ALA A 140 -1.02 2.62 0.81
CA ALA A 140 -2.03 3.66 0.97
C ALA A 140 -1.46 5.06 0.66
N LEU A 141 -0.21 5.34 1.04
CA LEU A 141 0.46 6.59 0.67
C LEU A 141 0.58 6.77 -0.85
N LEU A 142 0.94 5.71 -1.60
CA LEU A 142 1.00 5.81 -3.06
C LEU A 142 -0.40 5.91 -3.71
N ASP A 143 -1.42 5.29 -3.11
CA ASP A 143 -2.81 5.43 -3.56
C ASP A 143 -3.27 6.87 -3.36
N MET A 144 -3.08 7.44 -2.16
CA MET A 144 -3.36 8.84 -1.85
C MET A 144 -2.58 9.81 -2.76
N TYR A 145 -1.28 9.55 -2.98
CA TYR A 145 -0.49 10.35 -3.90
C TYR A 145 -1.05 10.33 -5.31
N SER A 146 -1.46 9.17 -5.80
CA SER A 146 -2.02 9.01 -7.15
C SER A 146 -3.38 9.70 -7.30
N ILE A 147 -4.22 9.68 -6.26
CA ILE A 147 -5.48 10.43 -6.21
C ILE A 147 -5.19 11.93 -6.24
N LYS A 148 -4.28 12.42 -5.36
CA LYS A 148 -3.89 13.84 -5.29
C LYS A 148 -3.30 14.32 -6.61
N GLU A 149 -2.44 13.54 -7.26
CA GLU A 149 -1.85 13.87 -8.57
C GLU A 149 -2.92 14.02 -9.65
N LYS A 150 -3.96 13.19 -9.63
CA LYS A 150 -5.02 13.19 -10.65
C LYS A 150 -6.13 14.22 -10.39
N LEU A 151 -6.55 14.38 -9.13
CA LEU A 151 -7.70 15.23 -8.74
C LEU A 151 -7.28 16.56 -8.09
N GLY A 152 -5.99 16.76 -7.81
CA GLY A 152 -5.44 18.00 -7.22
C GLY A 152 -5.62 18.09 -5.69
N LYS A 153 -6.45 17.24 -5.07
CA LYS A 153 -6.77 17.28 -3.64
C LYS A 153 -7.07 15.89 -3.10
N LEU A 154 -7.14 15.78 -1.76
CA LEU A 154 -7.68 14.63 -1.05
C LEU A 154 -8.89 14.99 -0.18
N ASP A 155 -8.87 16.20 0.38
CA ASP A 155 -9.93 16.69 1.25
C ASP A 155 -11.27 16.76 0.50
N GLY A 156 -12.32 16.16 1.09
CA GLY A 156 -13.66 16.04 0.51
C GLY A 156 -13.77 15.11 -0.70
N VAL A 157 -12.71 14.41 -1.12
CA VAL A 157 -12.79 13.43 -2.22
C VAL A 157 -13.51 12.17 -1.73
N LYS A 158 -14.50 11.71 -2.51
CA LYS A 158 -15.26 10.49 -2.21
C LYS A 158 -14.57 9.27 -2.79
N VAL A 159 -14.07 8.40 -1.90
CA VAL A 159 -13.30 7.20 -2.25
C VAL A 159 -14.01 5.96 -1.75
N CYS A 160 -14.34 5.03 -2.66
CA CYS A 160 -14.85 3.71 -2.31
C CYS A 160 -13.75 2.65 -2.42
N ILE A 161 -13.55 1.89 -1.35
CA ILE A 161 -12.68 0.71 -1.35
C ILE A 161 -13.57 -0.51 -1.64
N VAL A 162 -13.30 -1.18 -2.77
CA VAL A 162 -14.18 -2.25 -3.30
C VAL A 162 -13.51 -3.61 -3.17
N GLY A 163 -14.21 -4.57 -2.57
CA GLY A 163 -13.80 -5.98 -2.54
C GLY A 163 -13.69 -6.60 -1.17
N ASP A 164 -12.67 -7.42 -0.95
CA ASP A 164 -12.42 -8.11 0.32
C ASP A 164 -11.73 -7.16 1.33
N VAL A 165 -12.53 -6.37 2.01
CA VAL A 165 -12.06 -5.40 3.01
C VAL A 165 -11.59 -6.12 4.29
N ALA A 166 -12.26 -7.20 4.68
CA ALA A 166 -11.99 -7.93 5.91
C ALA A 166 -10.57 -8.54 5.97
N HIS A 167 -10.02 -8.92 4.81
CA HIS A 167 -8.71 -9.58 4.75
C HIS A 167 -7.66 -8.73 4.04
N SER A 168 -7.93 -7.44 3.85
CA SER A 168 -7.04 -6.53 3.11
C SER A 168 -6.33 -5.54 4.02
N ARG A 169 -5.03 -5.74 4.25
CA ARG A 169 -4.16 -4.74 4.89
C ARG A 169 -4.07 -3.41 4.11
N VAL A 170 -4.36 -3.44 2.80
CA VAL A 170 -4.41 -2.23 1.96
C VAL A 170 -5.66 -1.42 2.29
N ALA A 171 -6.80 -2.09 2.54
CA ALA A 171 -8.04 -1.42 2.90
C ALA A 171 -7.89 -0.61 4.20
N LEU A 172 -7.38 -1.23 5.27
CA LEU A 172 -7.21 -0.55 6.56
C LEU A 172 -6.28 0.67 6.46
N SER A 173 -5.10 0.52 5.84
CA SER A 173 -4.20 1.66 5.66
C SER A 173 -4.82 2.78 4.84
N ASN A 174 -5.60 2.46 3.78
CA ASN A 174 -6.31 3.47 3.00
C ASN A 174 -7.40 4.15 3.82
N ILE A 175 -8.18 3.41 4.62
CA ILE A 175 -9.20 4.00 5.50
C ILE A 175 -8.56 5.02 6.45
N TYR A 176 -7.50 4.62 7.17
CA TYR A 176 -6.82 5.51 8.11
C TYR A 176 -6.23 6.74 7.41
N GLY A 177 -5.41 6.53 6.37
CA GLY A 177 -4.72 7.62 5.70
C GLY A 177 -5.67 8.60 5.00
N LEU A 178 -6.64 8.11 4.23
CA LEU A 178 -7.62 8.94 3.52
C LEU A 178 -8.47 9.76 4.50
N LYS A 179 -8.95 9.15 5.58
CA LYS A 179 -9.72 9.87 6.60
C LYS A 179 -8.89 10.94 7.30
N THR A 180 -7.66 10.66 7.66
CA THR A 180 -6.73 11.65 8.23
C THR A 180 -6.53 12.83 7.27
N MET A 181 -6.54 12.58 5.96
CA MET A 181 -6.42 13.62 4.94
C MET A 181 -7.74 14.32 4.57
N GLY A 182 -8.85 13.98 5.25
CA GLY A 182 -10.17 14.63 5.06
C GLY A 182 -11.01 14.05 3.92
N ALA A 183 -10.66 12.90 3.34
CA ALA A 183 -11.48 12.24 2.34
C ALA A 183 -12.73 11.58 2.96
N GLU A 184 -13.81 11.49 2.19
CA GLU A 184 -15.01 10.72 2.51
C GLU A 184 -14.81 9.28 2.03
N VAL A 185 -14.69 8.33 2.98
CA VAL A 185 -14.39 6.95 2.66
C VAL A 185 -15.62 6.07 2.79
N SER A 186 -15.88 5.27 1.77
CA SER A 186 -16.84 4.18 1.79
C SER A 186 -16.18 2.84 1.47
N VAL A 187 -16.85 1.76 1.82
CA VAL A 187 -16.42 0.39 1.49
C VAL A 187 -17.55 -0.33 0.79
N CYS A 188 -17.23 -1.15 -0.22
CA CYS A 188 -18.23 -1.90 -0.98
C CYS A 188 -17.76 -3.34 -1.22
N GLY A 189 -18.63 -4.30 -0.94
CA GLY A 189 -18.36 -5.71 -1.18
C GLY A 189 -19.45 -6.64 -0.65
N PRO A 190 -19.31 -7.96 -0.85
CA PRO A 190 -20.16 -8.94 -0.20
C PRO A 190 -20.15 -8.76 1.32
N SER A 191 -21.30 -8.95 1.99
CA SER A 191 -21.40 -8.78 3.45
C SER A 191 -20.43 -9.67 4.23
N THR A 192 -20.07 -10.83 3.69
CA THR A 192 -19.06 -11.75 4.24
C THR A 192 -17.62 -11.24 4.14
N MET A 193 -17.37 -10.24 3.33
CA MET A 193 -16.06 -9.61 3.09
C MET A 193 -15.94 -8.20 3.72
N ILE A 194 -16.98 -7.75 4.40
CA ILE A 194 -16.98 -6.48 5.14
C ILE A 194 -16.85 -6.80 6.62
N PRO A 195 -15.86 -6.26 7.34
CA PRO A 195 -15.72 -6.45 8.78
C PRO A 195 -16.95 -5.94 9.51
N LYS A 196 -17.40 -6.68 10.52
CA LYS A 196 -18.45 -6.19 11.44
C LYS A 196 -17.95 -4.92 12.14
N PHE A 197 -18.85 -3.95 12.31
CA PHE A 197 -18.59 -2.68 12.98
C PHE A 197 -17.53 -1.79 12.30
N ILE A 198 -17.25 -2.00 11.02
CA ILE A 198 -16.28 -1.16 10.30
C ILE A 198 -16.74 0.31 10.23
N GLU A 199 -18.03 0.56 10.37
CA GLU A 199 -18.61 1.91 10.45
C GLU A 199 -18.08 2.71 11.66
N GLU A 200 -17.60 2.06 12.71
CA GLU A 200 -16.94 2.72 13.85
C GLU A 200 -15.65 3.44 13.43
N LEU A 201 -15.04 3.02 12.32
CA LEU A 201 -13.95 3.78 11.69
C LEU A 201 -14.45 5.02 10.95
N GLY A 202 -15.78 5.28 10.96
CA GLY A 202 -16.42 6.42 10.28
C GLY A 202 -16.44 6.28 8.77
N VAL A 203 -16.58 5.07 8.23
CA VAL A 203 -16.77 4.79 6.81
C VAL A 203 -18.23 4.39 6.54
N LYS A 204 -18.73 4.72 5.34
CA LYS A 204 -20.05 4.25 4.86
C LYS A 204 -19.90 2.85 4.27
N VAL A 205 -20.80 1.91 4.61
CA VAL A 205 -20.87 0.59 3.98
C VAL A 205 -21.89 0.60 2.85
N ILE A 206 -21.50 0.10 1.67
CA ILE A 206 -22.32 -0.02 0.46
C ILE A 206 -22.29 -1.49 0.03
N TYR A 207 -23.46 -2.08 -0.22
CA TYR A 207 -23.58 -3.47 -0.68
C TYR A 207 -23.94 -3.59 -2.16
N ASN A 208 -24.13 -2.46 -2.86
CA ASN A 208 -24.43 -2.41 -4.28
C ASN A 208 -23.32 -1.66 -5.02
N ILE A 209 -22.69 -2.33 -5.98
CA ILE A 209 -21.55 -1.75 -6.70
C ILE A 209 -22.00 -0.59 -7.63
N ASP A 210 -23.22 -0.61 -8.15
CA ASP A 210 -23.73 0.47 -8.99
C ASP A 210 -23.95 1.74 -8.15
N GLU A 211 -24.43 1.61 -6.91
CA GLU A 211 -24.49 2.71 -5.93
C GLU A 211 -23.10 3.23 -5.60
N ALA A 212 -22.12 2.33 -5.36
CA ALA A 212 -20.76 2.73 -5.08
C ALA A 212 -20.13 3.54 -6.23
N ILE A 213 -20.40 3.17 -7.49
CA ILE A 213 -19.93 3.93 -8.67
C ILE A 213 -20.60 5.31 -8.70
N GLN A 214 -21.90 5.40 -8.45
CA GLN A 214 -22.65 6.66 -8.53
C GLN A 214 -22.26 7.65 -7.45
N GLU A 215 -21.97 7.19 -6.23
CA GLU A 215 -21.69 8.06 -5.09
C GLU A 215 -20.24 8.52 -4.99
N ASN A 216 -19.28 7.81 -5.59
CA ASN A 216 -17.86 8.07 -5.38
C ASN A 216 -17.15 8.64 -6.63
N GLU A 217 -16.04 9.33 -6.45
CA GLU A 217 -15.16 9.85 -7.50
C GLU A 217 -14.01 8.88 -7.80
N VAL A 218 -13.68 8.05 -6.82
CA VAL A 218 -12.56 7.11 -6.87
C VAL A 218 -13.02 5.73 -6.41
N LEU A 219 -12.65 4.71 -7.18
CA LEU A 219 -12.78 3.30 -6.79
C LEU A 219 -11.39 2.70 -6.59
N ASN A 220 -11.06 2.33 -5.35
CA ASN A 220 -9.86 1.54 -5.05
C ASN A 220 -10.25 0.07 -4.98
N ILE A 221 -10.03 -0.65 -6.09
CA ILE A 221 -10.48 -2.03 -6.26
C ILE A 221 -9.46 -2.97 -5.66
N LEU A 222 -9.84 -3.71 -4.62
CA LEU A 222 -8.98 -4.69 -3.97
C LEU A 222 -8.87 -5.96 -4.80
N ARG A 223 -7.68 -6.57 -4.79
CA ARG A 223 -7.48 -7.88 -5.38
C ARG A 223 -8.22 -8.95 -4.58
N ILE A 224 -8.98 -9.80 -5.26
CA ILE A 224 -9.54 -11.02 -4.66
C ILE A 224 -8.43 -12.07 -4.53
N GLN A 225 -8.09 -12.45 -3.29
CA GLN A 225 -7.00 -13.38 -3.00
C GLN A 225 -7.48 -14.84 -3.13
N LEU A 226 -7.57 -15.34 -4.35
CA LEU A 226 -8.08 -16.67 -4.67
C LEU A 226 -7.27 -17.80 -4.01
N GLU A 227 -5.99 -17.55 -3.73
CA GLU A 227 -5.07 -18.47 -3.06
C GLU A 227 -5.30 -18.61 -1.55
N ARG A 228 -5.98 -17.64 -0.91
CA ARG A 228 -6.24 -17.60 0.53
C ARG A 228 -7.69 -17.99 0.84
N LYS A 229 -8.11 -19.22 0.45
CA LYS A 229 -9.45 -19.76 0.80
C LYS A 229 -10.65 -18.86 0.40
N ALA A 230 -10.52 -18.08 -0.66
CA ALA A 230 -11.58 -17.17 -1.14
C ALA A 230 -12.93 -17.90 -1.36
N ARG A 231 -12.93 -19.22 -1.55
CA ARG A 231 -14.14 -20.04 -1.69
C ARG A 231 -15.01 -20.10 -0.42
N GLU A 232 -14.50 -19.68 0.74
CA GLU A 232 -15.26 -19.69 2.00
C GLU A 232 -16.13 -18.42 2.16
N TYR A 233 -15.86 -17.34 1.42
CA TYR A 233 -16.48 -16.01 1.62
C TYR A 233 -17.52 -15.64 0.56
N PHE A 234 -17.54 -16.32 -0.56
CA PHE A 234 -18.56 -16.15 -1.60
C PHE A 234 -18.73 -17.46 -2.39
N PRO A 235 -19.93 -17.74 -2.95
CA PRO A 235 -20.25 -19.04 -3.55
C PRO A 235 -19.41 -19.38 -4.78
N SER A 236 -19.08 -18.37 -5.62
CA SER A 236 -18.22 -18.58 -6.80
C SER A 236 -17.59 -17.29 -7.29
N ILE A 237 -16.43 -17.39 -7.96
CA ILE A 237 -15.76 -16.28 -8.66
C ILE A 237 -16.71 -15.62 -9.68
N ARG A 238 -17.53 -16.42 -10.36
CA ARG A 238 -18.51 -15.94 -11.33
C ARG A 238 -19.58 -15.06 -10.67
N GLU A 239 -20.02 -15.42 -9.48
CA GLU A 239 -20.98 -14.63 -8.71
C GLU A 239 -20.37 -13.32 -8.23
N TYR A 240 -19.15 -13.36 -7.71
CA TYR A 240 -18.43 -12.13 -7.34
C TYR A 240 -18.31 -11.18 -8.54
N SER A 241 -17.81 -11.68 -9.67
CA SER A 241 -17.65 -10.88 -10.89
C SER A 241 -18.97 -10.30 -11.37
N LYS A 242 -20.06 -11.07 -11.31
CA LYS A 242 -21.41 -10.62 -11.72
C LYS A 242 -21.94 -9.48 -10.84
N TYR A 243 -21.74 -9.52 -9.53
CA TYR A 243 -22.33 -8.57 -8.60
C TYR A 243 -21.41 -7.41 -8.22
N PHE A 244 -20.08 -7.63 -8.18
CA PHE A 244 -19.10 -6.65 -7.71
C PHE A 244 -17.99 -6.35 -8.72
N GLY A 245 -17.88 -7.08 -9.82
CA GLY A 245 -16.90 -6.82 -10.86
C GLY A 245 -17.14 -5.49 -11.56
N ILE A 246 -16.07 -4.73 -11.81
CA ILE A 246 -16.13 -3.48 -12.58
C ILE A 246 -15.95 -3.80 -14.05
N THR A 247 -16.99 -3.54 -14.86
CA THR A 247 -17.02 -3.74 -16.31
C THR A 247 -17.30 -2.44 -17.05
N SER A 248 -16.92 -2.35 -18.32
CA SER A 248 -17.19 -1.19 -19.17
C SER A 248 -18.69 -0.92 -19.27
N GLU A 249 -19.50 -1.96 -19.48
CA GLU A 249 -20.97 -1.86 -19.53
C GLU A 249 -21.54 -1.22 -18.26
N ARG A 250 -21.02 -1.61 -17.09
CA ARG A 250 -21.47 -1.07 -15.81
C ARG A 250 -21.06 0.40 -15.63
N LEU A 251 -19.85 0.78 -16.05
CA LEU A 251 -19.38 2.17 -16.00
C LEU A 251 -20.20 3.05 -16.95
N GLU A 252 -20.43 2.59 -18.19
CA GLU A 252 -21.26 3.29 -19.18
C GLU A 252 -22.70 3.48 -18.71
N LYS A 253 -23.32 2.43 -18.19
CA LYS A 253 -24.67 2.47 -17.62
C LYS A 253 -24.81 3.51 -16.50
N ASN A 254 -23.80 3.65 -15.66
CA ASN A 254 -23.81 4.62 -14.56
C ASN A 254 -23.46 6.05 -15.02
N GLY A 255 -22.92 6.22 -16.25
CA GLY A 255 -22.67 7.52 -16.87
C GLY A 255 -21.70 8.42 -16.11
N LYS A 256 -20.90 7.88 -15.19
CA LYS A 256 -19.99 8.63 -14.33
C LYS A 256 -18.52 8.31 -14.64
N ASP A 257 -17.72 9.35 -14.80
CA ASP A 257 -16.28 9.22 -14.91
C ASP A 257 -15.68 9.05 -13.51
N VAL A 258 -15.25 7.82 -13.21
CA VAL A 258 -14.64 7.47 -11.92
C VAL A 258 -13.18 7.09 -12.11
N LEU A 259 -12.34 7.54 -11.20
CA LEU A 259 -10.93 7.17 -11.18
C LEU A 259 -10.75 5.78 -10.59
N ILE A 260 -10.07 4.87 -11.32
CA ILE A 260 -9.89 3.49 -10.92
C ILE A 260 -8.45 3.22 -10.48
N LEU A 261 -8.29 2.77 -9.23
CA LEU A 261 -7.05 2.31 -8.62
C LEU A 261 -7.10 0.81 -8.36
N HIS A 262 -5.93 0.18 -8.36
CA HIS A 262 -5.79 -1.24 -8.00
C HIS A 262 -4.37 -1.53 -7.46
N PRO A 263 -4.20 -2.13 -6.27
CA PRO A 263 -2.87 -2.40 -5.70
C PRO A 263 -2.10 -3.50 -6.44
N GLY A 264 -2.75 -4.19 -7.37
CA GLY A 264 -2.22 -5.32 -8.14
C GLY A 264 -1.82 -6.56 -7.31
N PRO A 265 -1.59 -7.72 -7.96
CA PRO A 265 -1.88 -8.00 -9.38
C PRO A 265 -3.38 -8.05 -9.64
N ILE A 266 -3.79 -7.79 -10.89
CA ILE A 266 -5.19 -7.84 -11.32
C ILE A 266 -5.57 -9.29 -11.64
N ASN A 267 -6.76 -9.73 -11.17
CA ASN A 267 -7.41 -10.91 -11.68
C ASN A 267 -8.44 -10.46 -12.74
N ARG A 268 -8.00 -10.39 -14.00
CA ARG A 268 -8.84 -9.93 -15.12
C ARG A 268 -10.09 -10.80 -15.27
N GLY A 269 -11.25 -10.15 -15.40
CA GLY A 269 -12.55 -10.82 -15.46
C GLY A 269 -13.13 -11.24 -14.10
N VAL A 270 -12.44 -10.92 -12.99
CA VAL A 270 -12.94 -11.15 -11.63
C VAL A 270 -13.35 -9.83 -10.98
N GLU A 271 -12.41 -9.08 -10.42
CA GLU A 271 -12.69 -7.78 -9.80
C GLU A 271 -12.76 -6.62 -10.80
N ILE A 272 -12.12 -6.78 -11.97
CA ILE A 272 -12.09 -5.78 -13.04
C ILE A 272 -12.02 -6.47 -14.40
N SER A 273 -12.77 -5.99 -15.39
CA SER A 273 -12.69 -6.51 -16.76
C SER A 273 -11.40 -6.06 -17.46
N SER A 274 -11.00 -6.77 -18.52
CA SER A 274 -9.79 -6.41 -19.27
C SER A 274 -9.89 -5.05 -19.92
N GLU A 275 -11.07 -4.69 -20.46
CA GLU A 275 -11.33 -3.42 -21.11
C GLU A 275 -11.15 -2.24 -20.13
N VAL A 276 -11.66 -2.39 -18.90
CA VAL A 276 -11.53 -1.37 -17.87
C VAL A 276 -10.09 -1.31 -17.36
N ALA A 277 -9.42 -2.46 -17.18
CA ALA A 277 -8.03 -2.52 -16.73
C ALA A 277 -7.04 -1.90 -17.73
N ASP A 278 -7.39 -1.84 -19.01
CA ASP A 278 -6.59 -1.23 -20.08
C ASP A 278 -7.18 0.11 -20.55
N GLY A 279 -8.29 0.56 -19.95
CA GLY A 279 -9.03 1.78 -20.30
C GLY A 279 -8.38 3.06 -19.77
N MET A 280 -9.00 4.20 -20.11
CA MET A 280 -8.47 5.54 -19.77
C MET A 280 -8.74 5.98 -18.33
N GLN A 281 -9.72 5.39 -17.66
CA GLN A 281 -10.13 5.75 -16.30
C GLN A 281 -9.21 5.18 -15.22
N GLN A 282 -8.40 4.19 -15.56
CA GLN A 282 -7.48 3.57 -14.62
C GLN A 282 -6.10 4.26 -14.60
N ILE A 283 -5.49 4.26 -13.43
CA ILE A 283 -4.14 4.79 -13.24
C ILE A 283 -3.18 3.76 -12.63
N ILE A 284 -3.45 2.47 -12.85
CA ILE A 284 -2.77 1.35 -12.18
C ILE A 284 -1.26 1.36 -12.44
N LEU A 285 -0.83 1.61 -13.68
CA LEU A 285 0.60 1.69 -14.00
C LEU A 285 1.23 2.98 -13.44
N LYS A 286 0.47 4.08 -13.34
CA LYS A 286 0.95 5.29 -12.66
C LYS A 286 1.14 5.04 -11.17
N GLN A 287 0.26 4.28 -10.52
CA GLN A 287 0.45 3.86 -9.12
C GLN A 287 1.78 3.13 -8.92
N VAL A 288 2.21 2.29 -9.88
CA VAL A 288 3.51 1.60 -9.78
C VAL A 288 4.67 2.60 -9.78
N THR A 289 4.66 3.58 -10.68
CA THR A 289 5.69 4.64 -10.74
C THR A 289 5.64 5.52 -9.49
N ASN A 290 4.45 5.96 -9.10
CA ASN A 290 4.22 6.76 -7.89
C ASN A 290 4.66 6.02 -6.63
N GLY A 291 4.52 4.69 -6.63
CA GLY A 291 5.00 3.84 -5.55
C GLY A 291 6.52 3.91 -5.33
N VAL A 292 7.31 4.09 -6.38
CA VAL A 292 8.75 4.30 -6.25
C VAL A 292 9.04 5.68 -5.64
N ALA A 293 8.38 6.73 -6.14
CA ALA A 293 8.55 8.10 -5.62
C ALA A 293 8.16 8.22 -4.14
N VAL A 294 7.02 7.63 -3.74
CA VAL A 294 6.57 7.62 -2.34
C VAL A 294 7.55 6.85 -1.44
N ARG A 295 8.07 5.70 -1.89
CA ARG A 295 9.07 4.95 -1.13
C ARG A 295 10.38 5.71 -1.02
N MET A 296 10.81 6.43 -2.07
CA MET A 296 11.95 7.36 -1.98
C MET A 296 11.69 8.44 -0.92
N ALA A 297 10.51 9.03 -0.88
CA ALA A 297 10.15 10.05 0.10
C ALA A 297 10.19 9.50 1.54
N VAL A 298 9.58 8.34 1.78
CA VAL A 298 9.58 7.68 3.10
C VAL A 298 11.01 7.37 3.56
N LEU A 299 11.82 6.74 2.68
CA LEU A 299 13.20 6.39 2.99
C LEU A 299 14.06 7.62 3.27
N TYR A 300 13.93 8.67 2.46
CA TYR A 300 14.63 9.92 2.64
C TYR A 300 14.28 10.59 3.97
N LEU A 301 12.99 10.78 4.24
CA LEU A 301 12.53 11.45 5.45
C LEU A 301 12.93 10.71 6.73
N LEU A 302 12.84 9.37 6.74
CA LEU A 302 13.27 8.56 7.88
C LEU A 302 14.79 8.44 7.98
N GLY A 303 15.51 8.40 6.86
CA GLY A 303 16.96 8.27 6.83
C GLY A 303 17.71 9.55 7.19
N THR A 304 17.06 10.70 7.15
CA THR A 304 17.61 12.02 7.55
C THR A 304 17.26 12.39 8.98
N LEU A 305 16.44 11.62 9.68
CA LEU A 305 16.24 11.76 11.14
C LEU A 305 17.49 11.20 11.84
N ASN A 306 18.28 12.08 12.44
CA ASN A 306 19.42 11.75 13.29
C ASN A 306 18.95 11.47 14.71
#